data_0d8c04b8902fc394de02d19681521105
#
_entry.id   0d8c04b8902fc394de02d19681521105
#
_cell.length_a   1.000
_cell.length_b   1.000
_cell.length_c   1.000
_cell.angle_alpha   90.00
_cell.angle_beta   90.00
_cell.angle_gamma   90.00
#
_symmetry.space_group_name_H-M   'P 1'
#
loop_
_entity.id
_entity.type
_entity.pdbx_description
1 polymer ?
#
loop_
_entity_poly.entity_id
_entity_poly.type
_entity_poly.pdbx_seq_one_letter_code
_entity_poly.pdbx_strand_id
1 'polypeptide(L)'
;GFTAISLSDVSCVDKYRDFFLNLIKTNKISLIFGNKMEMMGLLQAKTERDLIIRMKGLSEFVERLIMTSGKDGAISVEKGKLIRATPNYVEGCIDTTGAGDLFVSGYLKAYLNQSSPIDCLKSGNFVASKILKRDGGKLDTSDLREIKNKIQEYIL
;
A
#
# COMPACT_ATOMS: atom_id res chain seq x y z
N GLY A 1 15.42 2.28 -13.23
CA GLY A 1 14.29 1.42 -12.86
C GLY A 1 14.11 1.37 -11.35
N PHE A 2 12.96 0.89 -10.87
CA PHE A 2 12.69 0.70 -9.45
C PHE A 2 12.17 -0.73 -9.20
N THR A 3 12.31 -1.21 -7.98
CA THR A 3 11.78 -2.51 -7.55
C THR A 3 10.70 -2.28 -6.50
N ALA A 4 9.52 -2.83 -6.74
CA ALA A 4 8.41 -2.81 -5.79
C ALA A 4 8.09 -4.24 -5.35
N ILE A 5 7.84 -4.44 -4.06
CA ILE A 5 7.39 -5.72 -3.52
C ILE A 5 6.14 -5.55 -2.67
N SER A 6 5.27 -6.56 -2.70
CA SER A 6 4.19 -6.74 -1.72
C SER A 6 4.57 -7.88 -0.78
N LEU A 7 4.29 -7.70 0.51
CA LEU A 7 4.58 -8.69 1.54
C LEU A 7 3.66 -9.92 1.46
N SER A 8 2.54 -9.81 0.75
CA SER A 8 1.56 -10.85 0.42
C SER A 8 0.75 -11.41 1.59
N ASP A 9 1.39 -11.97 2.60
CA ASP A 9 0.74 -12.50 3.80
C ASP A 9 1.71 -12.65 4.98
N VAL A 10 1.16 -12.78 6.18
CA VAL A 10 1.92 -12.86 7.43
C VAL A 10 2.81 -14.10 7.48
N SER A 11 2.35 -15.25 6.95
CA SER A 11 3.14 -16.48 6.97
C SER A 11 4.38 -16.36 6.07
N CYS A 12 4.23 -15.69 4.93
CA CYS A 12 5.34 -15.37 4.05
C CYS A 12 6.36 -14.46 4.74
N VAL A 13 5.86 -13.42 5.42
CA VAL A 13 6.70 -12.49 6.17
C VAL A 13 7.47 -13.21 7.28
N ASP A 14 6.79 -14.03 8.08
CA ASP A 14 7.42 -14.76 9.18
C ASP A 14 8.52 -15.71 8.67
N LYS A 15 8.25 -16.43 7.59
CA LYS A 15 9.19 -17.40 7.03
C LYS A 15 10.42 -16.74 6.38
N TYR A 16 10.23 -15.60 5.71
CA TYR A 16 11.27 -14.96 4.90
C TYR A 16 11.68 -13.57 5.42
N ARG A 17 11.43 -13.30 6.69
CA ARG A 17 11.67 -12.00 7.31
C ARG A 17 13.10 -11.48 7.10
N ASP A 18 14.09 -12.31 7.40
CA ASP A 18 15.48 -11.90 7.30
C ASP A 18 15.91 -11.65 5.85
N PHE A 19 15.34 -12.40 4.92
CA PHE A 19 15.53 -12.18 3.49
C PHE A 19 14.98 -10.83 3.06
N PHE A 20 13.74 -10.49 3.45
CA PHE A 20 13.16 -9.17 3.17
C PHE A 20 14.01 -8.04 3.76
N LEU A 21 14.40 -8.16 5.04
CA LEU A 21 15.22 -7.13 5.70
C LEU A 21 16.58 -6.97 5.03
N ASN A 22 17.20 -8.05 4.56
CA ASN A 22 18.45 -7.98 3.81
C ASN A 22 18.28 -7.26 2.48
N LEU A 23 17.24 -7.58 1.70
CA LEU A 23 16.93 -6.89 0.45
C LEU A 23 16.71 -5.38 0.64
N ILE A 24 16.03 -5.01 1.72
CA ILE A 24 15.79 -3.61 2.09
C ILE A 24 17.10 -2.91 2.42
N LYS A 25 17.89 -3.45 3.36
CA LYS A 25 19.14 -2.86 3.83
C LYS A 25 20.21 -2.77 2.75
N THR A 26 20.12 -3.59 1.72
CA THR A 26 21.04 -3.54 0.56
C THR A 26 20.55 -2.62 -0.56
N ASN A 27 19.51 -1.81 -0.31
CA ASN A 27 18.91 -0.87 -1.27
C ASN A 27 18.45 -1.53 -2.60
N LYS A 28 18.03 -2.80 -2.52
CA LYS A 28 17.54 -3.55 -3.67
C LYS A 28 16.05 -3.32 -3.96
N ILE A 29 15.35 -2.71 -3.00
CA ILE A 29 13.92 -2.46 -3.07
C ILE A 29 13.66 -0.97 -2.92
N SER A 30 12.85 -0.42 -3.83
CA SER A 30 12.42 0.99 -3.78
C SER A 30 11.13 1.16 -3.00
N LEU A 31 10.15 0.30 -3.24
CA LEU A 31 8.81 0.39 -2.65
C LEU A 31 8.44 -0.92 -1.96
N ILE A 32 7.89 -0.81 -0.76
CA ILE A 32 7.38 -1.96 -0.01
C ILE A 32 5.92 -1.71 0.32
N PHE A 33 5.06 -2.66 -0.06
CA PHE A 33 3.65 -2.67 0.25
C PHE A 33 3.32 -3.79 1.23
N GLY A 34 2.47 -3.50 2.18
CA GLY A 34 1.92 -4.50 3.10
C GLY A 34 0.72 -3.95 3.86
N ASN A 35 -0.06 -4.86 4.44
CA ASN A 35 -1.07 -4.45 5.41
C ASN A 35 -0.43 -4.28 6.81
N LYS A 36 -1.23 -3.77 7.75
CA LYS A 36 -0.76 -3.52 9.12
C LYS A 36 -0.16 -4.76 9.78
N MET A 37 -0.78 -5.93 9.62
CA MET A 37 -0.30 -7.18 10.24
C MET A 37 1.02 -7.66 9.61
N GLU A 38 1.15 -7.57 8.30
CA GLU A 38 2.37 -7.91 7.58
C GLU A 38 3.54 -6.99 7.97
N MET A 39 3.28 -5.67 8.07
CA MET A 39 4.28 -4.71 8.53
C MET A 39 4.67 -4.92 10.00
N MET A 40 3.71 -5.27 10.85
CA MET A 40 4.00 -5.62 12.25
C MET A 40 4.88 -6.87 12.34
N GLY A 41 4.61 -7.90 11.54
CA GLY A 41 5.42 -9.12 11.45
C GLY A 41 6.84 -8.81 10.96
N LEU A 42 6.96 -8.10 9.83
CA LEU A 42 8.26 -7.73 9.26
C LEU A 42 9.13 -6.97 10.25
N LEU A 43 8.55 -6.00 10.94
CA LEU A 43 9.27 -5.11 11.85
C LEU A 43 9.27 -5.58 13.31
N GLN A 44 8.58 -6.69 13.62
CA GLN A 44 8.40 -7.21 14.99
C GLN A 44 7.87 -6.12 15.94
N ALA A 45 6.95 -5.31 15.46
CA ALA A 45 6.34 -4.25 16.24
C ALA A 45 5.21 -4.81 17.11
N LYS A 46 5.13 -4.35 18.36
CA LYS A 46 4.10 -4.79 19.33
C LYS A 46 2.90 -3.84 19.40
N THR A 47 3.10 -2.59 19.03
CA THR A 47 2.07 -1.54 19.03
C THR A 47 2.13 -0.73 17.75
N GLU A 48 1.06 -0.02 17.42
CA GLU A 48 1.04 0.87 16.25
C GLU A 48 2.09 1.99 16.38
N ARG A 49 2.28 2.52 17.56
CA ARG A 49 3.31 3.55 17.82
C ARG A 49 4.72 3.01 17.54
N ASP A 50 5.02 1.80 18.04
CA ASP A 50 6.29 1.13 17.79
C ASP A 50 6.47 0.83 16.29
N LEU A 51 5.40 0.38 15.62
CA LEU A 51 5.40 0.14 14.18
C LEU A 51 5.81 1.39 13.39
N ILE A 52 5.18 2.52 13.66
CA ILE A 52 5.49 3.79 12.96
C ILE A 52 6.94 4.22 13.21
N ILE A 53 7.46 4.07 14.43
CA ILE A 53 8.85 4.38 14.74
C ILE A 53 9.80 3.51 13.91
N ARG A 54 9.55 2.20 13.86
CA ARG A 54 10.36 1.24 13.09
C ARG A 54 10.26 1.46 11.58
N MET A 55 9.06 1.78 11.05
CA MET A 55 8.88 2.16 9.66
C MET A 55 9.72 3.41 9.31
N LYS A 56 9.73 4.42 10.19
CA LYS A 56 10.56 5.61 9.98
C LYS A 56 12.04 5.28 9.93
N GLY A 57 12.54 4.45 10.84
CA GLY A 57 13.92 3.98 10.82
C GLY A 57 14.27 3.19 9.54
N LEU A 58 13.36 2.32 9.10
CA LEU A 58 13.59 1.52 7.89
C LEU A 58 13.52 2.36 6.60
N SER A 59 12.82 3.49 6.61
CA SER A 59 12.70 4.39 5.45
C SER A 59 14.01 5.10 5.05
N GLU A 60 15.09 4.89 5.80
CA GLU A 60 16.44 5.31 5.40
C GLU A 60 17.04 4.40 4.29
N PHE A 61 16.53 3.17 4.16
CA PHE A 61 17.04 2.15 3.25
C PHE A 61 16.13 1.88 2.05
N VAL A 62 14.98 2.50 1.99
CA VAL A 62 13.97 2.30 0.94
C VAL A 62 13.28 3.62 0.66
N GLU A 63 12.91 3.83 -0.60
CA GLU A 63 12.28 5.09 -1.00
C GLU A 63 10.96 5.30 -0.25
N ARG A 64 10.09 4.28 -0.21
CA ARG A 64 8.82 4.35 0.52
C ARG A 64 8.40 3.01 1.11
N LEU A 65 7.89 3.07 2.34
CA LEU A 65 7.13 1.99 2.97
C LEU A 65 5.66 2.37 2.96
N ILE A 66 4.84 1.54 2.34
CA ILE A 66 3.40 1.80 2.16
C ILE A 66 2.61 0.75 2.94
N MET A 67 1.76 1.20 3.85
CA MET A 67 0.93 0.33 4.69
C MET A 67 -0.54 0.63 4.50
N THR A 68 -1.33 -0.41 4.21
CA THR A 68 -2.79 -0.34 4.20
C THR A 68 -3.36 -0.76 5.56
N SER A 69 -4.44 -0.12 5.98
CA SER A 69 -5.10 -0.35 7.27
C SER A 69 -6.63 -0.48 7.11
N GLY A 70 -7.09 -1.00 5.99
CA GLY A 70 -8.52 -1.21 5.70
C GLY A 70 -9.32 0.07 5.86
N LYS A 71 -10.27 0.06 6.79
CA LYS A 71 -11.15 1.21 7.08
C LYS A 71 -10.41 2.46 7.58
N ASP A 72 -9.18 2.34 8.02
CA ASP A 72 -8.37 3.47 8.50
C ASP A 72 -7.50 4.08 7.37
N GLY A 73 -7.65 3.56 6.14
CA GLY A 73 -6.97 4.07 4.96
C GLY A 73 -5.57 3.52 4.78
N ALA A 74 -4.65 4.37 4.35
CA ALA A 74 -3.28 3.98 4.09
C ALA A 74 -2.28 5.06 4.52
N ILE A 75 -1.06 4.61 4.81
CA ILE A 75 0.05 5.48 5.12
C ILE A 75 1.25 5.19 4.22
N SER A 76 2.07 6.20 4.00
CA SER A 76 3.39 6.09 3.40
C SER A 76 4.43 6.70 4.32
N VAL A 77 5.58 6.07 4.45
CA VAL A 77 6.75 6.63 5.14
C VAL A 77 7.88 6.77 4.14
N GLU A 78 8.40 7.99 4.01
CA GLU A 78 9.49 8.37 3.12
C GLU A 78 10.46 9.26 3.90
N LYS A 79 11.74 8.89 3.99
CA LYS A 79 12.80 9.65 4.70
C LYS A 79 12.34 10.14 6.09
N GLY A 80 11.77 9.25 6.89
CA GLY A 80 11.26 9.53 8.23
C GLY A 80 9.94 10.31 8.27
N LYS A 81 9.42 10.82 7.15
CA LYS A 81 8.15 11.56 7.09
C LYS A 81 6.98 10.59 6.91
N LEU A 82 5.95 10.75 7.74
CA LEU A 82 4.71 9.98 7.68
C LEU A 82 3.64 10.79 6.94
N ILE A 83 3.05 10.16 5.94
CA ILE A 83 1.96 10.70 5.12
C ILE A 83 0.77 9.78 5.30
N ARG A 84 -0.43 10.34 5.49
CA ARG A 84 -1.68 9.57 5.67
C ARG A 84 -2.71 9.99 4.63
N ALA A 85 -3.41 9.01 4.08
CA ALA A 85 -4.60 9.23 3.28
C ALA A 85 -5.80 8.50 3.91
N THR A 86 -6.91 9.21 4.04
CA THR A 86 -8.17 8.62 4.47
C THR A 86 -8.67 7.62 3.45
N PRO A 87 -9.41 6.58 3.86
CA PRO A 87 -9.97 5.61 2.94
C PRO A 87 -11.09 6.26 2.11
N ASN A 88 -11.37 5.68 0.96
CA ASN A 88 -12.63 5.91 0.28
C ASN A 88 -13.71 5.08 0.98
N TYR A 89 -14.63 5.76 1.67
CA TYR A 89 -15.72 5.08 2.38
C TYR A 89 -16.58 4.28 1.41
N VAL A 90 -16.85 3.03 1.78
CA VAL A 90 -17.70 2.13 1.02
C VAL A 90 -18.71 1.51 1.99
N GLU A 91 -19.97 1.89 1.84
CA GLU A 91 -21.07 1.27 2.56
C GLU A 91 -21.38 -0.11 1.97
N GLY A 92 -21.65 -1.09 2.85
CA GLY A 92 -22.00 -2.45 2.40
C GLY A 92 -20.83 -3.19 1.74
N CYS A 93 -19.64 -3.15 2.36
CA CYS A 93 -18.51 -3.96 1.91
C CYS A 93 -18.90 -5.45 1.95
N ILE A 94 -18.80 -6.14 0.82
CA ILE A 94 -19.15 -7.56 0.65
C ILE A 94 -17.90 -8.43 0.81
N ASP A 95 -16.82 -8.07 0.11
CA ASP A 95 -15.59 -8.85 0.05
C ASP A 95 -14.38 -7.93 -0.02
N THR A 96 -13.30 -8.30 0.65
CA THR A 96 -12.03 -7.56 0.62
C THR A 96 -10.96 -8.23 -0.25
N THR A 97 -11.31 -9.35 -0.88
CA THR A 97 -10.40 -10.12 -1.74
C THR A 97 -9.90 -9.26 -2.89
N GLY A 98 -8.58 -9.20 -3.06
CA GLY A 98 -7.94 -8.41 -4.11
C GLY A 98 -7.84 -6.90 -3.84
N ALA A 99 -8.40 -6.39 -2.73
CA ALA A 99 -8.32 -4.96 -2.41
C ALA A 99 -6.87 -4.48 -2.25
N GLY A 100 -5.99 -5.31 -1.69
CA GLY A 100 -4.57 -5.02 -1.56
C GLY A 100 -3.87 -4.87 -2.92
N ASP A 101 -4.11 -5.79 -3.84
CA ASP A 101 -3.52 -5.76 -5.19
C ASP A 101 -4.03 -4.56 -6.01
N LEU A 102 -5.31 -4.26 -5.86
CA LEU A 102 -5.90 -3.08 -6.51
C LEU A 102 -5.36 -1.77 -5.91
N PHE A 103 -5.12 -1.73 -4.58
CA PHE A 103 -4.44 -0.60 -3.97
C PHE A 103 -3.04 -0.41 -4.57
N VAL A 104 -2.25 -1.48 -4.65
CA VAL A 104 -0.91 -1.44 -5.25
C VAL A 104 -0.96 -0.95 -6.69
N SER A 105 -1.90 -1.45 -7.50
CA SER A 105 -2.05 -1.05 -8.90
C SER A 105 -2.37 0.44 -9.05
N GLY A 106 -3.32 0.96 -8.26
CA GLY A 106 -3.67 2.39 -8.25
C GLY A 106 -2.52 3.27 -7.76
N TYR A 107 -1.84 2.84 -6.70
CA TYR A 107 -0.66 3.54 -6.18
C TYR A 107 0.46 3.63 -7.23
N LEU A 108 0.83 2.49 -7.83
CA LEU A 108 1.90 2.44 -8.82
C LEU A 108 1.59 3.25 -10.07
N LYS A 109 0.33 3.30 -10.50
CA LYS A 109 -0.07 4.15 -11.63
C LYS A 109 0.21 5.62 -11.35
N ALA A 110 -0.14 6.14 -10.18
CA ALA A 110 0.16 7.51 -9.80
C ALA A 110 1.67 7.73 -9.59
N TYR A 111 2.36 6.77 -8.95
CA TYR A 111 3.80 6.83 -8.73
C TYR A 111 4.60 6.93 -10.03
N LEU A 112 4.26 6.12 -11.04
CA LEU A 112 4.91 6.14 -12.35
C LEU A 112 4.69 7.45 -13.12
N ASN A 113 3.63 8.19 -12.78
CA ASN A 113 3.38 9.53 -13.30
C ASN A 113 3.95 10.64 -12.40
N GLN A 114 4.83 10.29 -11.47
CA GLN A 114 5.52 11.23 -10.57
C GLN A 114 4.59 12.05 -9.67
N SER A 115 3.42 11.51 -9.36
CA SER A 115 2.47 12.14 -8.44
C SER A 115 3.03 12.21 -7.02
N SER A 116 2.50 13.15 -6.24
CA SER A 116 2.89 13.28 -4.83
C SER A 116 2.58 12.02 -4.02
N PRO A 117 3.30 11.75 -2.92
CA PRO A 117 3.03 10.58 -2.08
C PRO A 117 1.58 10.50 -1.57
N ILE A 118 0.96 11.64 -1.27
CA ILE A 118 -0.44 11.67 -0.84
C ILE A 118 -1.39 11.31 -1.99
N ASP A 119 -1.11 11.73 -3.22
CA ASP A 119 -1.94 11.40 -4.38
C ASP A 119 -1.78 9.94 -4.80
N CYS A 120 -0.58 9.38 -4.64
CA CYS A 120 -0.36 7.93 -4.78
C CYS A 120 -1.24 7.13 -3.80
N LEU A 121 -1.28 7.53 -2.52
CA LEU A 121 -2.12 6.88 -1.51
C LEU A 121 -3.62 7.02 -1.82
N LYS A 122 -4.06 8.22 -2.23
CA LYS A 122 -5.45 8.47 -2.62
C LYS A 122 -5.85 7.63 -3.83
N SER A 123 -4.99 7.55 -4.85
CA SER A 123 -5.21 6.72 -6.02
C SER A 123 -5.35 5.24 -5.64
N GLY A 124 -4.45 4.72 -4.80
CA GLY A 124 -4.53 3.36 -4.28
C GLY A 124 -5.84 3.09 -3.52
N ASN A 125 -6.19 3.97 -2.56
CA ASN A 125 -7.44 3.85 -1.80
C ASN A 125 -8.67 3.88 -2.70
N PHE A 126 -8.68 4.74 -3.71
CA PHE A 126 -9.80 4.83 -4.65
C PHE A 126 -9.96 3.54 -5.47
N VAL A 127 -8.89 3.03 -6.07
CA VAL A 127 -8.96 1.79 -6.86
C VAL A 127 -9.35 0.60 -6.00
N ALA A 128 -8.79 0.47 -4.80
CA ALA A 128 -9.17 -0.58 -3.85
C ALA A 128 -10.66 -0.50 -3.46
N SER A 129 -11.22 0.70 -3.33
CA SER A 129 -12.63 0.86 -2.95
C SER A 129 -13.62 0.27 -3.97
N LYS A 130 -13.23 0.13 -5.23
CA LYS A 130 -14.11 -0.38 -6.29
C LYS A 130 -14.42 -1.87 -6.15
N ILE A 131 -13.50 -2.64 -5.56
CA ILE A 131 -13.71 -4.08 -5.39
C ILE A 131 -14.59 -4.41 -4.18
N LEU A 132 -14.63 -3.55 -3.18
CA LEU A 132 -15.28 -3.84 -1.89
C LEU A 132 -16.80 -4.10 -2.00
N LYS A 133 -17.44 -3.67 -3.09
CA LYS A 133 -18.86 -3.94 -3.39
C LYS A 133 -19.07 -5.12 -4.33
N ARG A 134 -18.00 -5.81 -4.72
CA ARG A 134 -18.04 -6.90 -5.69
C ARG A 134 -17.77 -8.22 -5.00
N ASP A 135 -18.50 -9.24 -5.42
CA ASP A 135 -18.25 -10.61 -5.00
C ASP A 135 -17.14 -11.23 -5.84
N GLY A 136 -16.23 -11.97 -5.19
CA GLY A 136 -15.15 -12.69 -5.86
C GLY A 136 -14.06 -11.84 -6.50
N GLY A 137 -13.88 -10.59 -6.10
CA GLY A 137 -12.70 -9.80 -6.46
C GLY A 137 -12.60 -9.37 -7.94
N LYS A 138 -13.72 -9.26 -8.67
CA LYS A 138 -13.74 -8.89 -10.10
C LYS A 138 -14.34 -7.51 -10.33
N LEU A 139 -13.58 -6.64 -11.01
CA LEU A 139 -14.06 -5.36 -11.51
C LEU A 139 -14.86 -5.54 -12.82
N ASP A 140 -15.90 -4.73 -13.00
CA ASP A 140 -16.60 -4.67 -14.27
C ASP A 140 -16.10 -3.51 -15.17
N THR A 141 -16.66 -3.41 -16.39
CA THR A 141 -16.27 -2.39 -17.35
C THR A 141 -16.59 -0.97 -16.87
N SER A 142 -17.64 -0.78 -16.06
CA SER A 142 -18.00 0.53 -15.52
C SER A 142 -17.01 0.97 -14.46
N ASP A 143 -16.57 0.06 -13.58
CA ASP A 143 -15.52 0.31 -12.61
C ASP A 143 -14.21 0.73 -13.30
N LEU A 144 -13.82 0.02 -14.36
CA LEU A 144 -12.60 0.33 -15.11
C LEU A 144 -12.65 1.72 -15.77
N ARG A 145 -13.80 2.14 -16.28
CA ARG A 145 -13.99 3.49 -16.84
C ARG A 145 -13.87 4.56 -15.76
N GLU A 146 -14.52 4.35 -14.62
CA GLU A 146 -14.47 5.28 -13.51
C GLU A 146 -13.05 5.40 -12.94
N ILE A 147 -12.36 4.27 -12.77
CA ILE A 147 -10.96 4.22 -12.36
C ILE A 147 -10.09 5.03 -13.32
N LYS A 148 -10.22 4.79 -14.63
CA LYS A 148 -9.45 5.50 -15.64
C LYS A 148 -9.64 7.02 -15.58
N ASN A 149 -10.86 7.48 -15.42
CA ASN A 149 -11.17 8.91 -15.34
C ASN A 149 -10.64 9.54 -14.04
N LYS A 150 -10.88 8.89 -12.91
CA LYS A 150 -10.53 9.44 -11.59
C LYS A 150 -9.02 9.44 -11.32
N ILE A 151 -8.30 8.41 -11.79
CA ILE A 151 -6.84 8.38 -11.62
C ILE A 151 -6.18 9.57 -12.31
N GLN A 152 -6.72 10.08 -13.40
CA GLN A 152 -6.17 11.26 -14.07
C GLN A 152 -6.14 12.48 -13.16
N GLU A 153 -7.08 12.63 -12.22
CA GLU A 153 -7.08 13.71 -11.23
C GLU A 153 -5.92 13.62 -10.24
N TYR A 154 -5.36 12.44 -10.02
CA TYR A 154 -4.21 12.21 -9.13
C TYR A 154 -2.85 12.26 -9.87
N ILE A 155 -2.88 12.39 -11.18
CA ILE A 155 -1.69 12.38 -12.06
C ILE A 155 -1.32 13.82 -12.53
N LEU A 156 -2.24 14.76 -12.37
CA LEU A 156 -2.03 16.18 -12.69
C LEU A 156 -1.43 16.92 -11.49
#